data_d01bad1302f0108d48a48117c04d98cd
#
_entry.id   d01bad1302f0108d48a48117c04d98cd
#
_cell.length_a   1.000
_cell.length_b   1.000
_cell.length_c   1.000
_cell.angle_alpha   90.00
_cell.angle_beta   90.00
_cell.angle_gamma   90.00
#
_symmetry.space_group_name_H-M   'P 1'
#
loop_
_entity.id
_entity.type
_entity.pdbx_description
1 polymer ?
#
loop_
_entity_poly.entity_id
_entity_poly.type
_entity_poly.pdbx_seq_one_letter_code
_entity_poly.pdbx_strand_id
1 'polypeptide(L)'
;MKIYQDFGVKIIYKDITEKDLNKNWTNGGVGSSSRVFENCLNDEMGAFYITFMKNHIFPYLNREVTDRVFPMYWYMVYNYSVFTSIIPGVLEYYVALPEHDDGQTDCWITCFWGDKAHSTYDDPITGWKTPIAGNKDSFTIRRFKIIDEVINTAIANGNIIIPEDEFDAGFDHLTPIVRSEDIESKADPNYYLKRGYPGNVNSLSGKHSKPDSDNPPTAKETFIGYLQIAMPVSYTHL
;
A
#
# COMPACT_ATOMS: atom_id res chain seq x y z
N MET A 1 -10.64 20.16 -5.24
CA MET A 1 -11.06 18.74 -5.14
C MET A 1 -11.89 18.55 -3.88
N LYS A 2 -13.05 17.94 -3.99
CA LYS A 2 -13.90 17.56 -2.87
C LYS A 2 -13.94 16.03 -2.82
N ILE A 3 -13.02 15.42 -2.09
CA ILE A 3 -12.76 13.98 -2.07
C ILE A 3 -14.05 13.15 -1.97
N TYR A 4 -14.95 13.50 -1.05
CA TYR A 4 -16.21 12.76 -0.91
C TYR A 4 -17.11 12.85 -2.15
N GLN A 5 -17.18 14.01 -2.80
CA GLN A 5 -18.00 14.18 -4.01
C GLN A 5 -17.41 13.48 -5.23
N ASP A 6 -16.07 13.45 -5.30
CA ASP A 6 -15.37 12.90 -6.44
C ASP A 6 -15.17 11.38 -6.33
N PHE A 7 -14.94 10.85 -5.13
CA PHE A 7 -14.55 9.46 -4.89
C PHE A 7 -15.43 8.68 -3.90
N GLY A 8 -16.44 9.31 -3.31
CA GLY A 8 -17.36 8.65 -2.37
C GLY A 8 -16.80 8.36 -0.98
N VAL A 9 -15.54 8.66 -0.71
CA VAL A 9 -14.84 8.33 0.54
C VAL A 9 -14.80 9.51 1.50
N LYS A 10 -15.08 9.24 2.78
CA LYS A 10 -14.96 10.19 3.90
C LYS A 10 -13.66 9.93 4.64
N ILE A 11 -12.77 10.91 4.64
CA ILE A 11 -11.52 10.85 5.43
C ILE A 11 -11.80 11.40 6.82
N ILE A 12 -11.56 10.60 7.86
CA ILE A 12 -11.83 10.88 9.26
C ILE A 12 -10.52 10.79 10.04
N TYR A 13 -10.19 11.81 10.82
CA TYR A 13 -8.97 11.89 11.62
C TYR A 13 -9.19 12.34 13.06
N LYS A 14 -10.46 12.53 13.46
CA LYS A 14 -10.89 12.92 14.81
C LYS A 14 -12.08 12.12 15.26
N ASP A 15 -12.21 11.99 16.57
CA ASP A 15 -13.35 11.36 17.23
C ASP A 15 -13.60 9.91 16.78
N ILE A 16 -12.51 9.24 16.35
CA ILE A 16 -12.52 7.84 15.95
C ILE A 16 -12.63 6.98 17.22
N THR A 17 -13.52 6.02 17.23
CA THR A 17 -13.76 5.10 18.35
C THR A 17 -13.41 3.67 17.96
N GLU A 18 -13.23 2.80 18.94
CA GLU A 18 -13.05 1.37 18.70
C GLU A 18 -14.18 0.76 17.85
N LYS A 19 -15.40 1.24 18.03
CA LYS A 19 -16.55 0.78 17.26
C LYS A 19 -16.44 1.11 15.78
N ASP A 20 -15.74 2.17 15.44
CA ASP A 20 -15.55 2.57 14.04
C ASP A 20 -14.60 1.64 13.30
N LEU A 21 -13.53 1.19 13.96
CA LEU A 21 -12.50 0.34 13.38
C LEU A 21 -12.74 -1.16 13.54
N ASN A 22 -13.48 -1.56 14.55
CA ASN A 22 -13.71 -2.97 14.88
C ASN A 22 -15.17 -3.42 14.56
N LYS A 23 -15.85 -2.75 13.64
CA LYS A 23 -17.18 -3.19 13.16
C LYS A 23 -17.07 -4.47 12.37
N ASN A 24 -17.84 -5.46 12.77
CA ASN A 24 -18.06 -6.67 11.98
C ASN A 24 -19.48 -6.63 11.41
N TRP A 25 -19.57 -6.32 10.13
CA TRP A 25 -20.87 -6.21 9.42
C TRP A 25 -21.52 -7.57 9.15
N THR A 26 -20.73 -8.64 9.06
CA THR A 26 -21.24 -9.98 8.76
C THR A 26 -22.00 -10.62 9.93
N ASN A 27 -21.65 -10.28 11.16
CA ASN A 27 -22.23 -10.88 12.36
C ASN A 27 -23.01 -9.88 13.23
N GLY A 28 -23.18 -8.64 12.79
CA GLY A 28 -23.89 -7.61 13.54
C GLY A 28 -23.27 -7.23 14.89
N GLY A 29 -22.06 -7.70 15.17
CA GLY A 29 -21.34 -7.48 16.42
C GLY A 29 -20.08 -6.64 16.23
N VAL A 30 -19.54 -6.16 17.34
CA VAL A 30 -18.17 -5.64 17.37
C VAL A 30 -17.26 -6.86 17.24
N GLY A 31 -16.44 -6.90 16.20
CA GLY A 31 -15.40 -7.91 16.06
C GLY A 31 -14.49 -7.90 17.30
N SER A 32 -13.75 -8.96 17.54
CA SER A 32 -12.75 -8.93 18.58
C SER A 32 -11.87 -7.71 18.37
N SER A 33 -11.77 -6.83 19.37
CA SER A 33 -10.98 -5.60 19.30
C SER A 33 -9.49 -5.95 19.23
N SER A 34 -9.07 -6.36 18.06
CA SER A 34 -7.67 -6.67 17.79
C SER A 34 -6.86 -5.43 17.46
N ARG A 35 -7.54 -4.34 17.12
CA ARG A 35 -6.92 -3.08 16.70
C ARG A 35 -6.95 -2.06 17.81
N VAL A 36 -5.80 -1.52 18.13
CA VAL A 36 -5.60 -0.44 19.10
C VAL A 36 -4.97 0.75 18.37
N PHE A 37 -5.45 1.94 18.63
CA PHE A 37 -5.00 3.16 17.96
C PHE A 37 -5.23 4.37 18.85
N GLU A 38 -4.64 5.48 18.45
CA GLU A 38 -4.91 6.81 19.00
C GLU A 38 -5.42 7.72 17.87
N ASN A 39 -6.25 8.69 18.20
CA ASN A 39 -6.64 9.75 17.26
C ASN A 39 -5.42 10.63 16.95
N CYS A 40 -5.45 11.37 15.86
CA CYS A 40 -4.43 12.38 15.57
C CYS A 40 -4.25 13.30 16.75
N LEU A 41 -2.98 13.55 17.13
CA LEU A 41 -2.63 14.32 18.33
C LEU A 41 -3.15 15.76 18.32
N ASN A 42 -3.30 16.34 17.13
CA ASN A 42 -3.73 17.71 16.93
C ASN A 42 -4.27 17.94 15.51
N ASP A 43 -4.79 19.11 15.27
CA ASP A 43 -5.35 19.51 13.98
C ASP A 43 -4.28 19.60 12.87
N GLU A 44 -3.04 19.91 13.22
CA GLU A 44 -1.94 19.98 12.27
C GLU A 44 -1.63 18.60 11.69
N MET A 45 -1.63 17.56 12.51
CA MET A 45 -1.47 16.18 12.07
C MET A 45 -2.61 15.76 11.12
N GLY A 46 -3.85 16.07 11.47
CA GLY A 46 -4.99 15.81 10.59
C GLY A 46 -4.92 16.57 9.28
N ALA A 47 -4.53 17.84 9.33
CA ALA A 47 -4.34 18.68 8.13
C ALA A 47 -3.23 18.12 7.22
N PHE A 48 -2.17 17.58 7.80
CA PHE A 48 -1.10 16.91 7.04
C PHE A 48 -1.65 15.71 6.26
N TYR A 49 -2.42 14.82 6.88
CA TYR A 49 -3.05 13.69 6.19
C TYR A 49 -3.91 14.16 5.02
N ILE A 50 -4.78 15.13 5.25
CA ILE A 50 -5.66 15.66 4.21
C ILE A 50 -4.86 16.29 3.05
N THR A 51 -3.81 17.02 3.36
CA THR A 51 -2.94 17.65 2.36
C THR A 51 -2.20 16.59 1.55
N PHE A 52 -1.67 15.57 2.23
CA PHE A 52 -1.01 14.45 1.57
C PHE A 52 -1.96 13.74 0.60
N MET A 53 -3.16 13.39 1.04
CA MET A 53 -4.15 12.72 0.21
C MET A 53 -4.54 13.56 -1.00
N LYS A 54 -4.78 14.86 -0.81
CA LYS A 54 -5.14 15.80 -1.87
C LYS A 54 -4.05 16.03 -2.90
N ASN A 55 -2.80 16.03 -2.48
CA ASN A 55 -1.69 16.40 -3.37
C ASN A 55 -0.98 15.18 -3.97
N HIS A 56 -1.00 14.05 -3.27
CA HIS A 56 -0.15 12.91 -3.62
C HIS A 56 -0.92 11.63 -3.97
N ILE A 57 -2.21 11.55 -3.69
CA ILE A 57 -3.03 10.36 -3.97
C ILE A 57 -4.11 10.67 -4.99
N PHE A 58 -5.12 11.43 -4.63
CA PHE A 58 -6.31 11.64 -5.46
C PHE A 58 -6.08 12.31 -6.81
N PRO A 59 -5.09 13.23 -7.01
CA PRO A 59 -4.85 13.80 -8.33
C PRO A 59 -4.40 12.80 -9.39
N TYR A 60 -3.91 11.65 -8.97
CA TYR A 60 -3.39 10.60 -9.86
C TYR A 60 -4.39 9.47 -10.12
N LEU A 61 -5.59 9.59 -9.57
CA LEU A 61 -6.62 8.56 -9.67
C LEU A 61 -7.73 8.99 -10.61
N ASN A 62 -8.09 8.10 -11.54
CA ASN A 62 -9.24 8.27 -12.40
C ASN A 62 -10.48 7.68 -11.69
N ARG A 63 -11.62 8.34 -11.84
CA ARG A 63 -12.90 7.90 -11.26
C ARG A 63 -13.35 6.53 -11.81
N GLU A 64 -13.09 6.24 -13.07
CA GLU A 64 -13.43 4.94 -13.68
C GLU A 64 -12.63 3.81 -13.04
N VAL A 65 -11.34 4.04 -12.78
CA VAL A 65 -10.46 3.08 -12.10
C VAL A 65 -10.87 2.88 -10.65
N THR A 66 -11.35 3.93 -10.00
CA THR A 66 -11.62 3.91 -8.54
C THR A 66 -13.09 3.66 -8.20
N ASP A 67 -13.95 3.32 -9.18
CA ASP A 67 -15.34 2.96 -8.88
C ASP A 67 -15.40 1.76 -7.92
N ARG A 68 -16.05 1.98 -6.77
CA ARG A 68 -16.16 0.99 -5.69
C ARG A 68 -14.82 0.42 -5.17
N VAL A 69 -13.71 1.11 -5.38
CA VAL A 69 -12.40 0.76 -4.81
C VAL A 69 -12.29 1.24 -3.38
N PHE A 70 -12.70 2.47 -3.13
CA PHE A 70 -12.62 3.04 -1.80
C PHE A 70 -13.77 2.58 -0.89
N PRO A 71 -13.49 2.31 0.40
CA PRO A 71 -14.53 2.16 1.39
C PRO A 71 -15.23 3.49 1.64
N MET A 72 -16.40 3.46 2.30
CA MET A 72 -17.11 4.68 2.69
C MET A 72 -16.29 5.54 3.65
N TYR A 73 -15.52 4.90 4.53
CA TYR A 73 -14.74 5.55 5.58
C TYR A 73 -13.27 5.20 5.47
N TRP A 74 -12.42 6.23 5.57
CA TRP A 74 -10.96 6.08 5.61
C TRP A 74 -10.45 6.80 6.84
N TYR A 75 -10.00 6.03 7.82
CA TYR A 75 -9.56 6.54 9.11
C TYR A 75 -8.06 6.81 9.12
N MET A 76 -7.69 8.01 9.54
CA MET A 76 -6.31 8.45 9.74
C MET A 76 -6.00 8.45 11.23
N VAL A 77 -5.13 7.56 11.65
CA VAL A 77 -4.87 7.30 13.05
C VAL A 77 -3.39 7.52 13.42
N TYR A 78 -3.12 7.42 14.72
CA TYR A 78 -1.80 7.51 15.33
C TYR A 78 -1.58 6.30 16.23
N ASN A 79 -0.33 5.88 16.45
CA ASN A 79 0.01 4.74 17.31
C ASN A 79 -0.82 3.47 17.03
N TYR A 80 -0.93 3.10 15.76
CA TYR A 80 -1.69 1.93 15.36
C TYR A 80 -0.98 0.63 15.76
N SER A 81 -1.72 -0.29 16.36
CA SER A 81 -1.22 -1.61 16.75
C SER A 81 -2.30 -2.68 16.62
N VAL A 82 -1.85 -3.91 16.51
CA VAL A 82 -2.72 -5.10 16.51
C VAL A 82 -2.21 -6.08 17.57
N PHE A 83 -3.12 -6.77 18.24
CA PHE A 83 -2.75 -7.87 19.12
C PHE A 83 -2.14 -9.01 18.31
N THR A 84 -0.94 -9.45 18.69
CA THR A 84 -0.33 -10.59 18.02
C THR A 84 -1.09 -11.87 18.38
N SER A 85 -1.22 -12.74 17.40
CA SER A 85 -1.81 -14.08 17.65
C SER A 85 -0.82 -15.04 18.33
N ILE A 86 0.47 -14.70 18.37
CA ILE A 86 1.55 -15.59 18.84
C ILE A 86 1.74 -15.50 20.34
N ILE A 87 1.65 -14.30 20.91
CA ILE A 87 1.83 -14.06 22.34
C ILE A 87 0.62 -13.29 22.87
N PRO A 88 -0.29 -13.92 23.61
CA PRO A 88 -1.47 -13.25 24.12
C PRO A 88 -1.12 -12.01 24.96
N GLY A 89 -1.79 -10.89 24.68
CA GLY A 89 -1.62 -9.64 25.40
C GLY A 89 -0.44 -8.76 24.96
N VAL A 90 0.32 -9.18 23.94
CA VAL A 90 1.36 -8.34 23.34
C VAL A 90 0.80 -7.57 22.16
N LEU A 91 1.05 -6.26 22.16
CA LEU A 91 0.71 -5.37 21.05
C LEU A 91 1.92 -5.17 20.15
N GLU A 92 1.74 -5.36 18.86
CA GLU A 92 2.70 -4.94 17.84
C GLU A 92 2.24 -3.62 17.24
N TYR A 93 3.11 -2.59 17.37
CA TYR A 93 2.87 -1.28 16.77
C TYR A 93 3.50 -1.20 15.40
N TYR A 94 2.77 -0.71 14.42
CA TYR A 94 3.27 -0.59 13.05
C TYR A 94 2.55 0.51 12.26
N VAL A 95 3.12 0.84 11.13
CA VAL A 95 2.55 1.77 10.18
C VAL A 95 1.61 1.02 9.24
N ALA A 96 0.35 1.42 9.20
CA ALA A 96 -0.67 0.90 8.30
C ALA A 96 -0.80 1.81 7.06
N LEU A 97 -0.73 1.21 5.83
CA LEU A 97 -0.67 2.00 4.60
C LEU A 97 -1.35 1.31 3.41
N PRO A 98 -2.57 1.51 3.16
CA PRO A 98 -3.70 1.40 4.05
C PRO A 98 -3.86 -0.05 4.54
N GLU A 99 -4.58 -0.24 5.60
CA GLU A 99 -4.96 -1.56 6.07
C GLU A 99 -6.47 -1.71 6.04
N HIS A 100 -6.95 -2.85 5.62
CA HIS A 100 -8.35 -3.24 5.69
C HIS A 100 -8.46 -4.70 6.12
N ASP A 101 -9.60 -5.07 6.64
CA ASP A 101 -9.91 -6.43 7.02
C ASP A 101 -10.80 -7.05 5.93
N ASP A 102 -10.38 -8.14 5.33
CA ASP A 102 -10.98 -8.91 4.24
C ASP A 102 -12.53 -8.92 4.22
N GLY A 103 -13.15 -7.78 3.91
CA GLY A 103 -14.60 -7.60 3.83
C GLY A 103 -15.34 -7.54 5.18
N GLN A 104 -14.64 -7.53 6.31
CA GLN A 104 -15.27 -7.46 7.62
C GLN A 104 -15.58 -6.03 8.07
N THR A 105 -14.86 -5.05 7.54
CA THR A 105 -15.08 -3.63 7.83
C THR A 105 -15.19 -2.82 6.55
N ASP A 106 -16.16 -1.92 6.48
CA ASP A 106 -16.30 -0.97 5.37
C ASP A 106 -15.44 0.26 5.60
N CYS A 107 -14.16 0.02 5.91
CA CYS A 107 -13.22 1.10 6.15
C CYS A 107 -11.78 0.70 5.82
N TRP A 108 -10.99 1.70 5.48
CA TRP A 108 -9.54 1.63 5.46
C TRP A 108 -8.97 2.40 6.64
N ILE A 109 -7.81 1.96 7.10
CA ILE A 109 -7.05 2.58 8.19
C ILE A 109 -5.68 2.96 7.64
N THR A 110 -5.23 4.17 7.96
CA THR A 110 -3.87 4.61 7.64
C THR A 110 -3.22 5.25 8.86
N CYS A 111 -2.03 4.76 9.18
CA CYS A 111 -1.18 5.29 10.24
C CYS A 111 0.20 5.58 9.67
N PHE A 112 0.55 6.85 9.50
CA PHE A 112 1.83 7.21 8.91
C PHE A 112 2.99 7.22 9.91
N TRP A 113 2.69 7.35 11.21
CA TRP A 113 3.70 7.42 12.26
C TRP A 113 3.09 7.24 13.66
N GLY A 114 3.97 7.00 14.62
CA GLY A 114 3.61 6.91 16.02
C GLY A 114 4.86 7.02 16.89
N ASP A 115 4.71 7.38 18.15
CA ASP A 115 5.81 7.36 19.13
C ASP A 115 6.04 5.98 19.74
N LYS A 116 5.05 5.10 19.63
CA LYS A 116 5.09 3.70 20.07
C LYS A 116 5.35 2.72 18.94
N ALA A 117 5.36 3.22 17.70
CA ALA A 117 5.57 2.37 16.55
C ALA A 117 6.97 1.76 16.59
N HIS A 118 7.03 0.45 16.68
CA HIS A 118 8.21 -0.30 16.35
C HIS A 118 7.76 -1.54 15.60
N SER A 119 8.40 -1.84 14.51
CA SER A 119 8.24 -3.13 13.87
C SER A 119 9.45 -4.01 14.21
N THR A 120 9.26 -5.29 14.09
CA THR A 120 10.36 -6.26 14.15
C THR A 120 11.30 -6.12 12.95
N TYR A 121 10.89 -5.32 11.96
CA TYR A 121 11.68 -4.99 10.79
C TYR A 121 12.19 -3.56 10.95
N ASP A 122 13.42 -3.31 10.58
CA ASP A 122 14.01 -1.97 10.44
C ASP A 122 13.32 -1.20 9.30
N ASP A 123 12.04 -0.92 9.49
CA ASP A 123 11.24 -0.17 8.54
C ASP A 123 11.65 1.30 8.66
N PRO A 124 12.14 1.94 7.59
CA PRO A 124 12.49 3.36 7.61
C PRO A 124 11.30 4.26 7.94
N ILE A 125 10.08 3.74 7.90
CA ILE A 125 8.87 4.47 8.26
C ILE A 125 8.60 4.42 9.76
N THR A 126 8.93 3.33 10.46
CA THR A 126 8.55 3.11 11.86
C THR A 126 9.25 3.99 12.87
N GLY A 127 10.41 4.51 12.58
CA GLY A 127 11.15 5.44 13.44
C GLY A 127 10.62 6.87 13.45
N TRP A 128 9.53 7.17 12.79
CA TRP A 128 9.08 8.55 12.57
C TRP A 128 8.04 9.00 13.58
N LYS A 129 8.47 9.81 14.50
CA LYS A 129 7.63 10.38 15.56
C LYS A 129 6.77 11.55 15.07
N THR A 130 7.19 12.22 14.00
CA THR A 130 6.51 13.40 13.43
C THR A 130 6.53 13.38 11.91
N PRO A 131 5.57 14.03 11.23
CA PRO A 131 5.62 14.19 9.78
C PRO A 131 6.87 14.96 9.41
N ILE A 132 7.78 14.29 8.70
CA ILE A 132 8.95 14.99 8.15
C ILE A 132 8.57 15.50 6.79
N ALA A 133 8.14 16.76 6.74
CA ALA A 133 7.95 17.45 5.48
C ALA A 133 9.28 17.46 4.70
N GLY A 134 9.22 17.03 3.43
CA GLY A 134 10.38 17.07 2.55
C GLY A 134 11.26 15.83 2.50
N ASN A 135 10.99 14.78 3.26
CA ASN A 135 11.64 13.50 3.04
C ASN A 135 11.01 12.79 1.84
N LYS A 136 11.66 12.87 0.69
CA LYS A 136 11.14 12.30 -0.57
C LYS A 136 10.92 10.80 -0.51
N ASP A 137 11.82 10.05 0.10
CA ASP A 137 11.74 8.58 0.17
C ASP A 137 10.49 8.18 0.95
N SER A 138 10.22 8.84 2.02
CA SER A 138 9.06 8.64 2.85
C SER A 138 7.73 8.92 2.15
N PHE A 139 7.64 10.04 1.46
CA PHE A 139 6.46 10.35 0.67
C PHE A 139 6.25 9.31 -0.44
N THR A 140 7.32 8.90 -1.09
CA THR A 140 7.29 7.90 -2.15
C THR A 140 6.76 6.56 -1.64
N ILE A 141 7.27 6.08 -0.50
CA ILE A 141 6.84 4.80 0.08
C ILE A 141 5.36 4.84 0.47
N ARG A 142 4.92 5.90 1.15
CA ARG A 142 3.50 6.05 1.57
C ARG A 142 2.56 6.13 0.37
N ARG A 143 2.94 6.92 -0.61
CA ARG A 143 2.19 7.02 -1.85
C ARG A 143 2.12 5.68 -2.57
N PHE A 144 3.26 5.01 -2.72
CA PHE A 144 3.35 3.70 -3.35
C PHE A 144 2.37 2.72 -2.70
N LYS A 145 2.45 2.55 -1.38
CA LYS A 145 1.58 1.63 -0.64
C LYS A 145 0.09 1.90 -0.86
N ILE A 146 -0.32 3.16 -0.82
CA ILE A 146 -1.72 3.52 -1.01
C ILE A 146 -2.16 3.28 -2.46
N ILE A 147 -1.36 3.69 -3.43
CA ILE A 147 -1.70 3.50 -4.85
C ILE A 147 -1.67 2.02 -5.23
N ASP A 148 -0.72 1.25 -4.70
CA ASP A 148 -0.64 -0.19 -4.92
C ASP A 148 -1.91 -0.89 -4.44
N GLU A 149 -2.41 -0.56 -3.24
CA GLU A 149 -3.67 -1.08 -2.72
C GLU A 149 -4.88 -0.68 -3.57
N VAL A 150 -4.93 0.58 -4.02
CA VAL A 150 -5.98 1.06 -4.93
C VAL A 150 -5.97 0.26 -6.24
N ILE A 151 -4.80 0.01 -6.82
CA ILE A 151 -4.66 -0.74 -8.07
C ILE A 151 -5.06 -2.20 -7.87
N ASN A 152 -4.59 -2.85 -6.82
CA ASN A 152 -4.92 -4.24 -6.53
C ASN A 152 -6.44 -4.41 -6.33
N THR A 153 -7.07 -3.50 -5.60
CA THR A 153 -8.53 -3.50 -5.43
C THR A 153 -9.26 -3.24 -6.75
N ALA A 154 -8.77 -2.31 -7.57
CA ALA A 154 -9.35 -2.01 -8.89
C ALA A 154 -9.26 -3.21 -9.85
N ILE A 155 -8.16 -3.96 -9.82
CA ILE A 155 -8.01 -5.20 -10.58
C ILE A 155 -8.99 -6.26 -10.05
N ALA A 156 -9.08 -6.44 -8.74
CA ALA A 156 -9.99 -7.40 -8.13
C ALA A 156 -11.47 -7.10 -8.44
N ASN A 157 -11.83 -5.83 -8.55
CA ASN A 157 -13.18 -5.37 -8.93
C ASN A 157 -13.44 -5.42 -10.45
N GLY A 158 -12.41 -5.67 -11.27
CA GLY A 158 -12.53 -5.65 -12.73
C GLY A 158 -12.53 -4.25 -13.35
N ASN A 159 -12.19 -3.21 -12.60
CA ASN A 159 -12.06 -1.84 -13.11
C ASN A 159 -10.80 -1.66 -13.96
N ILE A 160 -9.77 -2.46 -13.69
CA ILE A 160 -8.57 -2.60 -14.50
C ILE A 160 -8.57 -4.01 -15.07
N ILE A 161 -8.62 -4.10 -16.39
CA ILE A 161 -8.48 -5.36 -17.12
C ILE A 161 -7.01 -5.51 -17.48
N ILE A 162 -6.41 -6.60 -17.03
CA ILE A 162 -5.02 -6.91 -17.36
C ILE A 162 -5.00 -7.46 -18.80
N PRO A 163 -4.18 -6.92 -19.69
CA PRO A 163 -4.03 -7.42 -21.06
C PRO A 163 -3.15 -8.69 -21.07
N GLU A 164 -3.69 -9.78 -20.53
CA GLU A 164 -2.93 -11.03 -20.33
C GLU A 164 -2.42 -11.60 -21.65
N ASP A 165 -3.25 -11.59 -22.70
CA ASP A 165 -2.88 -12.13 -24.01
C ASP A 165 -1.66 -11.40 -24.60
N GLU A 166 -1.60 -10.07 -24.47
CA GLU A 166 -0.48 -9.26 -24.94
C GLU A 166 0.80 -9.51 -24.15
N PHE A 167 0.66 -9.70 -22.85
CA PHE A 167 1.79 -10.03 -21.98
C PHE A 167 2.24 -11.49 -22.18
N ASP A 168 1.33 -12.43 -22.33
CA ASP A 168 1.68 -13.82 -22.65
C ASP A 168 2.40 -13.95 -24.00
N ALA A 169 1.95 -13.24 -25.03
CA ALA A 169 2.58 -13.26 -26.34
C ALA A 169 3.97 -12.60 -26.36
N GLY A 170 4.24 -11.66 -25.44
CA GLY A 170 5.50 -10.91 -25.38
C GLY A 170 6.59 -11.55 -24.49
N PHE A 171 6.24 -12.54 -23.65
CA PHE A 171 7.15 -13.09 -22.66
C PHE A 171 7.20 -14.62 -22.68
N ASP A 172 8.33 -15.16 -22.32
CA ASP A 172 8.51 -16.61 -22.09
C ASP A 172 8.33 -16.92 -20.61
N HIS A 173 7.13 -17.30 -20.22
CA HIS A 173 6.77 -17.65 -18.84
C HIS A 173 7.15 -19.08 -18.44
N LEU A 174 7.85 -19.86 -19.30
CA LEU A 174 8.19 -21.27 -19.05
C LEU A 174 9.64 -21.48 -18.65
N THR A 175 10.57 -20.76 -19.29
CA THR A 175 12.00 -20.92 -19.00
C THR A 175 12.38 -20.20 -17.72
N PRO A 176 13.05 -20.86 -16.75
CA PRO A 176 13.51 -20.22 -15.52
C PRO A 176 14.35 -18.98 -15.77
N ILE A 177 14.23 -18.00 -14.89
CA ILE A 177 14.98 -16.76 -14.94
C ILE A 177 16.20 -16.80 -14.01
N VAL A 178 17.23 -16.07 -14.39
CA VAL A 178 18.38 -15.80 -13.52
C VAL A 178 18.11 -14.47 -12.79
N ARG A 179 18.02 -14.52 -11.45
CA ARG A 179 17.68 -13.36 -10.62
C ARG A 179 18.82 -12.85 -9.73
N SER A 180 19.98 -13.52 -9.73
CA SER A 180 21.10 -13.04 -8.96
C SER A 180 21.67 -11.74 -9.54
N GLU A 181 22.07 -10.82 -8.65
CA GLU A 181 22.54 -9.48 -9.01
C GLU A 181 24.06 -9.40 -9.21
N ASP A 182 24.78 -10.52 -9.18
CA ASP A 182 26.22 -10.57 -9.48
C ASP A 182 26.51 -10.36 -10.98
N ILE A 183 27.77 -10.08 -11.30
CA ILE A 183 28.19 -9.72 -12.66
C ILE A 183 27.96 -10.87 -13.65
N GLU A 184 28.21 -12.11 -13.23
CA GLU A 184 28.08 -13.28 -14.09
C GLU A 184 26.61 -13.54 -14.41
N SER A 185 25.74 -13.50 -13.39
CA SER A 185 24.30 -13.65 -13.54
C SER A 185 23.70 -12.55 -14.43
N LYS A 186 24.15 -11.30 -14.28
CA LYS A 186 23.73 -10.20 -15.15
C LYS A 186 24.17 -10.36 -16.61
N ALA A 187 25.22 -11.14 -16.85
CA ALA A 187 25.66 -11.46 -18.21
C ALA A 187 24.80 -12.56 -18.87
N ASP A 188 24.13 -13.40 -18.09
CA ASP A 188 23.30 -14.50 -18.57
C ASP A 188 22.16 -13.99 -19.47
N PRO A 189 21.87 -14.66 -20.61
CA PRO A 189 20.73 -14.31 -21.45
C PRO A 189 19.37 -14.48 -20.74
N ASN A 190 19.27 -15.35 -19.75
CA ASN A 190 18.05 -15.54 -18.93
C ASN A 190 17.95 -14.60 -17.73
N TYR A 191 18.86 -13.62 -17.61
CA TYR A 191 18.73 -12.61 -16.55
C TYR A 191 17.40 -11.88 -16.67
N TYR A 192 16.66 -11.80 -15.57
CA TYR A 192 15.26 -11.37 -15.56
C TYR A 192 15.01 -10.03 -16.28
N LEU A 193 15.88 -9.01 -16.10
CA LEU A 193 15.73 -7.74 -16.79
C LEU A 193 15.98 -7.85 -18.30
N LYS A 194 16.89 -8.73 -18.75
CA LYS A 194 17.10 -8.98 -20.19
C LYS A 194 15.91 -9.66 -20.83
N ARG A 195 15.17 -10.43 -20.05
CA ARG A 195 13.94 -11.08 -20.50
C ARG A 195 12.71 -10.18 -20.37
N GLY A 196 12.88 -8.93 -19.93
CA GLY A 196 11.80 -7.96 -19.81
C GLY A 196 10.98 -8.05 -18.53
N TYR A 197 11.36 -8.87 -17.56
CA TYR A 197 10.65 -8.92 -16.29
C TYR A 197 11.05 -7.74 -15.40
N PRO A 198 10.08 -6.99 -14.85
CA PRO A 198 10.39 -5.77 -14.12
C PRO A 198 10.98 -6.01 -12.73
N GLY A 199 10.93 -7.24 -12.22
CA GLY A 199 11.19 -7.50 -10.80
C GLY A 199 10.07 -6.97 -9.91
N ASN A 200 10.37 -6.82 -8.63
CA ASN A 200 9.43 -6.35 -7.63
C ASN A 200 9.80 -4.95 -7.13
N VAL A 201 8.87 -4.27 -6.51
CA VAL A 201 9.16 -3.09 -5.70
C VAL A 201 9.05 -3.48 -4.23
N ASN A 202 10.15 -3.29 -3.49
CA ASN A 202 10.16 -3.55 -2.06
C ASN A 202 9.17 -2.62 -1.36
N SER A 203 8.17 -3.21 -0.72
CA SER A 203 7.08 -2.48 -0.09
C SER A 203 7.49 -1.61 1.10
N LEU A 204 8.67 -1.87 1.68
CA LEU A 204 9.19 -1.13 2.83
C LEU A 204 10.08 0.05 2.40
N SER A 205 10.81 -0.10 1.31
CA SER A 205 11.76 0.92 0.85
C SER A 205 11.33 1.65 -0.41
N GLY A 206 10.29 1.18 -1.12
CA GLY A 206 9.92 1.69 -2.44
C GLY A 206 10.98 1.47 -3.51
N LYS A 207 12.02 0.68 -3.21
CA LYS A 207 13.14 0.43 -4.12
C LYS A 207 12.87 -0.81 -4.95
N HIS A 208 13.36 -0.78 -6.17
CA HIS A 208 13.39 -1.95 -7.03
C HIS A 208 14.15 -3.11 -6.37
N SER A 209 13.62 -4.30 -6.51
CA SER A 209 14.23 -5.56 -6.08
C SER A 209 14.06 -6.63 -7.15
N LYS A 210 14.93 -7.63 -7.10
CA LYS A 210 14.83 -8.79 -7.98
C LYS A 210 13.54 -9.59 -7.71
N PRO A 211 13.08 -10.42 -8.67
CA PRO A 211 11.98 -11.36 -8.45
C PRO A 211 12.23 -12.29 -7.26
N ASP A 212 11.18 -12.74 -6.60
CA ASP A 212 11.27 -13.60 -5.42
C ASP A 212 11.60 -15.07 -5.75
N SER A 213 11.32 -15.49 -7.00
CA SER A 213 11.49 -16.85 -7.49
C SER A 213 12.32 -16.88 -8.79
N ASP A 214 12.95 -18.02 -9.07
CA ASP A 214 13.55 -18.30 -10.38
C ASP A 214 12.49 -18.71 -11.41
N ASN A 215 11.25 -18.96 -11.00
CA ASN A 215 10.14 -19.09 -11.93
C ASN A 215 9.82 -17.73 -12.55
N PRO A 216 9.59 -17.67 -13.87
CA PRO A 216 9.16 -16.43 -14.50
C PRO A 216 7.84 -15.94 -13.91
N PRO A 217 7.69 -14.63 -13.69
CA PRO A 217 6.41 -14.05 -13.31
C PRO A 217 5.33 -14.35 -14.36
N THR A 218 4.11 -14.52 -13.93
CA THR A 218 2.94 -14.61 -14.82
C THR A 218 2.69 -13.29 -15.55
N ALA A 219 1.86 -13.29 -16.60
CA ALA A 219 1.42 -12.08 -17.28
C ALA A 219 0.87 -11.03 -16.31
N LYS A 220 0.03 -11.46 -15.38
CA LYS A 220 -0.52 -10.60 -14.32
C LYS A 220 0.56 -9.99 -13.42
N GLU A 221 1.48 -10.80 -12.91
CA GLU A 221 2.57 -10.34 -12.06
C GLU A 221 3.51 -9.40 -12.81
N THR A 222 3.79 -9.69 -14.08
CA THR A 222 4.58 -8.83 -14.96
C THR A 222 3.92 -7.47 -15.17
N PHE A 223 2.62 -7.44 -15.46
CA PHE A 223 1.86 -6.20 -15.60
C PHE A 223 1.86 -5.37 -14.32
N ILE A 224 1.56 -6.01 -13.18
CA ILE A 224 1.60 -5.34 -11.86
C ILE A 224 2.99 -4.80 -11.56
N GLY A 225 4.03 -5.57 -11.82
CA GLY A 225 5.42 -5.14 -11.63
C GLY A 225 5.77 -3.88 -12.44
N TYR A 226 5.33 -3.78 -13.68
CA TYR A 226 5.51 -2.56 -14.48
C TYR A 226 4.75 -1.36 -13.92
N LEU A 227 3.51 -1.56 -13.47
CA LEU A 227 2.75 -0.50 -12.79
C LEU A 227 3.46 -0.02 -11.53
N GLN A 228 3.96 -0.94 -10.71
CA GLN A 228 4.68 -0.62 -9.47
C GLN A 228 5.95 0.18 -9.73
N ILE A 229 6.72 -0.14 -10.76
CA ILE A 229 7.92 0.63 -11.14
C ILE A 229 7.54 2.02 -11.65
N ALA A 230 6.43 2.17 -12.36
CA ALA A 230 5.98 3.46 -12.87
C ALA A 230 5.55 4.44 -11.75
N MET A 231 5.07 3.96 -10.61
CA MET A 231 4.58 4.80 -9.52
C MET A 231 5.64 5.71 -8.88
N PRO A 232 6.87 5.26 -8.57
CA PRO A 232 7.92 6.11 -8.00
C PRO A 232 8.45 7.16 -8.98
N VAL A 233 8.49 6.84 -10.27
CA VAL A 233 9.11 7.68 -11.31
C VAL A 233 8.40 9.02 -11.49
N SER A 234 7.11 9.10 -11.18
CA SER A 234 6.35 10.36 -11.32
C SER A 234 6.80 11.50 -10.39
N TYR A 235 7.75 11.24 -9.47
CA TYR A 235 8.32 12.26 -8.56
C TYR A 235 9.62 12.91 -9.04
N THR A 236 10.25 12.37 -10.07
CA THR A 236 11.52 12.91 -10.56
C THR A 236 11.34 14.13 -11.47
N HIS A 237 10.10 14.51 -11.77
CA HIS A 237 9.76 15.61 -12.70
C HIS A 237 8.93 16.75 -12.06
N LEU A 238 8.89 16.84 -10.71
CA LEU A 238 8.25 17.96 -10.02
C LEU A 238 9.30 18.74 -9.18
#